data_6395157d67ad2ac5bd61e3d1cf2b5c8d
#
_entry.id   6395157d67ad2ac5bd61e3d1cf2b5c8d
#
_cell.length_a   1.000
_cell.length_b   1.000
_cell.length_c   1.000
_cell.angle_alpha   90.00
_cell.angle_beta   90.00
_cell.angle_gamma   90.00
#
_symmetry.space_group_name_H-M   'P 1'
#
loop_
_entity.id
_entity.type
_entity.pdbx_description
1 polymer ?
#
loop_
_entity_poly.entity_id
_entity_poly.type
_entity_poly.pdbx_seq_one_letter_code
_entity_poly.pdbx_strand_id
1 'polypeptide(L)'
;MSKQPLLFFDSGIGGLTILREVRALIPESQFIYVADDAGFPYGIWNEDILKCRILKIFENLLKLYKPALCVIACNTVSTLMITDLRQKFSNTLFVGTVPAIKTAAEQTKSGFISVLATPGTVKRAYTHELIDSFAGQCQVQLVGSEKLAGFAEDYLRGCPINHEKLRQEILPCFVEKNGKCTDTIVLACTHYPFLINLFRQQALWPVEWIDPAKAIAQYTRSLLPNGIQNKKAKKLKDFALFTSQDISFPTKRLFQKFGLNTIKGIDFGV
;
A
#
# COMPACT_ATOMS: atom_id res chain seq x y z
N MET A 1 9.74 -29.42 -6.24
CA MET A 1 9.47 -28.53 -5.09
C MET A 1 8.26 -27.67 -5.43
N SER A 2 7.20 -27.66 -4.61
CA SER A 2 6.06 -26.76 -4.80
C SER A 2 6.57 -25.32 -4.68
N LYS A 3 6.22 -24.46 -5.64
CA LYS A 3 6.58 -23.04 -5.57
C LYS A 3 5.89 -22.43 -4.37
N GLN A 4 6.66 -21.84 -3.45
CA GLN A 4 6.12 -21.09 -2.33
C GLN A 4 5.40 -19.84 -2.87
N PRO A 5 4.24 -19.45 -2.31
CA PRO A 5 3.49 -18.29 -2.76
C PRO A 5 4.17 -16.98 -2.40
N LEU A 6 3.80 -15.91 -3.10
CA LEU A 6 4.05 -14.54 -2.69
C LEU A 6 2.82 -14.05 -1.91
N LEU A 7 3.03 -13.57 -0.69
CA LEU A 7 1.97 -13.09 0.17
C LEU A 7 1.95 -11.56 0.18
N PHE A 8 0.78 -11.00 -0.09
CA PHE A 8 0.51 -9.57 0.00
C PHE A 8 -0.38 -9.30 1.21
N PHE A 9 0.01 -8.33 2.02
CA PHE A 9 -0.74 -7.94 3.20
C PHE A 9 -1.09 -6.46 3.16
N ASP A 10 -2.36 -6.15 3.36
CA ASP A 10 -2.88 -4.78 3.45
C ASP A 10 -4.01 -4.71 4.48
N SER A 11 -4.35 -3.51 4.95
CA SER A 11 -5.49 -3.28 5.82
C SER A 11 -6.85 -3.35 5.09
N GLY A 12 -6.84 -3.40 3.75
CA GLY A 12 -8.05 -3.41 2.93
C GLY A 12 -7.74 -3.78 1.49
N ILE A 13 -8.33 -3.04 0.55
CA ILE A 13 -8.19 -3.28 -0.90
C ILE A 13 -7.01 -2.53 -1.53
N GLY A 14 -6.38 -1.58 -0.81
CA GLY A 14 -5.36 -0.68 -1.34
C GLY A 14 -4.19 -1.39 -2.00
N GLY A 15 -3.71 -2.46 -1.39
CA GLY A 15 -2.56 -3.24 -1.87
C GLY A 15 -2.76 -3.94 -3.22
N LEU A 16 -3.97 -3.94 -3.77
CA LEU A 16 -4.24 -4.42 -5.13
C LEU A 16 -3.47 -3.61 -6.18
N THR A 17 -3.15 -2.35 -5.92
CA THR A 17 -2.31 -1.52 -6.79
C THR A 17 -0.91 -2.13 -6.95
N ILE A 18 -0.29 -2.54 -5.84
CA ILE A 18 1.03 -3.16 -5.81
C ILE A 18 0.97 -4.59 -6.37
N LEU A 19 -0.06 -5.37 -5.99
CA LEU A 19 -0.25 -6.72 -6.53
C LEU A 19 -0.31 -6.71 -8.06
N ARG A 20 -1.01 -5.75 -8.66
CA ARG A 20 -1.12 -5.61 -10.12
C ARG A 20 0.25 -5.45 -10.77
N GLU A 21 1.08 -4.57 -10.26
CA GLU A 21 2.41 -4.31 -10.79
C GLU A 21 3.36 -5.51 -10.60
N VAL A 22 3.32 -6.16 -9.42
CA VAL A 22 4.13 -7.36 -9.18
C VAL A 22 3.69 -8.51 -10.08
N ARG A 23 2.38 -8.72 -10.25
CA ARG A 23 1.85 -9.78 -11.13
C ARG A 23 2.25 -9.57 -12.59
N ALA A 24 2.34 -8.33 -13.05
CA ALA A 24 2.81 -8.03 -14.40
C ALA A 24 4.28 -8.45 -14.61
N LEU A 25 5.11 -8.35 -13.57
CA LEU A 25 6.53 -8.72 -13.62
C LEU A 25 6.80 -10.21 -13.36
N ILE A 26 5.90 -10.89 -12.60
CA ILE A 26 6.10 -12.27 -12.14
C ILE A 26 4.78 -13.07 -12.28
N PRO A 27 4.22 -13.18 -13.51
CA PRO A 27 2.88 -13.75 -13.73
C PRO A 27 2.79 -15.25 -13.38
N GLU A 28 3.93 -15.95 -13.32
CA GLU A 28 4.02 -17.38 -13.01
C GLU A 28 3.93 -17.71 -11.52
N SER A 29 4.04 -16.73 -10.64
CA SER A 29 3.94 -16.94 -9.19
C SER A 29 2.50 -17.17 -8.74
N GLN A 30 2.33 -17.89 -7.63
CA GLN A 30 1.07 -17.91 -6.89
C GLN A 30 1.00 -16.69 -5.98
N PHE A 31 -0.15 -16.02 -5.95
CA PHE A 31 -0.40 -14.87 -5.11
C PHE A 31 -1.44 -15.19 -4.05
N ILE A 32 -1.11 -14.86 -2.80
CA ILE A 32 -2.03 -14.83 -1.67
C ILE A 32 -2.18 -13.38 -1.26
N TYR A 33 -3.39 -12.85 -1.31
CA TYR A 33 -3.68 -11.51 -0.80
C TYR A 33 -4.41 -11.62 0.53
N VAL A 34 -3.95 -10.90 1.52
CA VAL A 34 -4.56 -10.84 2.86
C VAL A 34 -5.01 -9.41 3.12
N ALA A 35 -6.31 -9.22 3.23
CA ALA A 35 -6.92 -7.97 3.66
C ALA A 35 -7.30 -8.10 5.13
N ASP A 36 -6.68 -7.30 5.99
CA ASP A 36 -7.12 -7.19 7.39
C ASP A 36 -8.21 -6.13 7.53
N ASP A 37 -9.30 -6.34 6.81
CA ASP A 37 -10.41 -5.42 6.68
C ASP A 37 -11.25 -5.28 7.97
N ALA A 38 -11.21 -6.25 8.88
CA ALA A 38 -11.77 -6.11 10.22
C ALA A 38 -11.01 -5.05 11.06
N GLY A 39 -9.75 -4.78 10.73
CA GLY A 39 -8.93 -3.75 11.37
C GLY A 39 -8.89 -2.40 10.63
N PHE A 40 -9.53 -2.30 9.48
CA PHE A 40 -9.52 -1.07 8.67
C PHE A 40 -10.32 0.07 9.34
N PRO A 41 -9.84 1.33 9.31
CA PRO A 41 -8.57 1.81 8.78
C PRO A 41 -7.46 1.88 9.85
N TYR A 42 -6.26 1.44 9.53
CA TYR A 42 -5.12 1.41 10.47
C TYR A 42 -4.57 2.78 10.87
N GLY A 43 -4.81 3.81 10.08
CA GLY A 43 -4.23 5.14 10.27
C GLY A 43 -4.60 5.85 11.56
N ILE A 44 -5.63 5.37 12.27
CA ILE A 44 -6.15 5.94 13.53
C ILE A 44 -5.92 5.03 14.76
N TRP A 45 -5.29 3.86 14.57
CA TRP A 45 -5.06 2.93 15.66
C TRP A 45 -3.96 3.39 16.62
N ASN A 46 -4.07 2.96 17.88
CA ASN A 46 -2.93 2.94 18.81
C ASN A 46 -1.84 2.01 18.26
N GLU A 47 -0.59 2.46 18.32
CA GLU A 47 0.54 1.77 17.70
C GLU A 47 0.81 0.39 18.29
N ASP A 48 0.80 0.28 19.63
CA ASP A 48 1.11 -0.98 20.31
C ASP A 48 0.04 -2.03 20.08
N ILE A 49 -1.23 -1.61 20.10
CA ILE A 49 -2.36 -2.49 19.79
C ILE A 49 -2.28 -2.98 18.34
N LEU A 50 -1.98 -2.09 17.40
CA LEU A 50 -1.81 -2.45 15.99
C LEU A 50 -0.63 -3.41 15.79
N LYS A 51 0.51 -3.15 16.43
CA LYS A 51 1.68 -4.04 16.38
C LYS A 51 1.34 -5.45 16.87
N CYS A 52 0.67 -5.56 18.02
CA CYS A 52 0.24 -6.85 18.58
C CYS A 52 -0.66 -7.61 17.59
N ARG A 53 -1.65 -6.93 17.01
CA ARG A 53 -2.55 -7.50 16.02
C ARG A 53 -1.78 -8.04 14.81
N ILE A 54 -0.93 -7.22 14.20
CA ILE A 54 -0.17 -7.58 13.00
C ILE A 54 0.77 -8.76 13.28
N LEU A 55 1.49 -8.76 14.40
CA LEU A 55 2.38 -9.86 14.76
C LEU A 55 1.62 -11.18 14.86
N LYS A 56 0.45 -11.18 15.50
CA LYS A 56 -0.38 -12.39 15.65
C LYS A 56 -0.90 -12.89 14.30
N ILE A 57 -1.32 -11.98 13.42
CA ILE A 57 -1.74 -12.33 12.05
C ILE A 57 -0.57 -12.98 11.30
N PHE A 58 0.64 -12.38 11.33
CA PHE A 58 1.80 -12.94 10.62
C PHE A 58 2.29 -14.27 11.19
N GLU A 59 2.24 -14.50 12.50
CA GLU A 59 2.52 -15.81 13.10
C GLU A 59 1.68 -16.91 12.47
N ASN A 60 0.37 -16.66 12.31
CA ASN A 60 -0.54 -17.61 11.69
C ASN A 60 -0.29 -17.75 10.17
N LEU A 61 -0.15 -16.64 9.45
CA LEU A 61 0.06 -16.65 7.99
C LEU A 61 1.33 -17.40 7.59
N LEU A 62 2.44 -17.14 8.29
CA LEU A 62 3.73 -17.79 7.98
C LEU A 62 3.71 -19.28 8.29
N LYS A 63 3.02 -19.68 9.37
CA LYS A 63 2.84 -21.11 9.71
C LYS A 63 2.00 -21.85 8.67
N LEU A 64 0.90 -21.22 8.22
CA LEU A 64 -0.06 -21.85 7.29
C LEU A 64 0.46 -21.90 5.85
N TYR A 65 1.05 -20.80 5.36
CA TYR A 65 1.31 -20.64 3.92
C TYR A 65 2.78 -20.70 3.54
N LYS A 66 3.71 -20.52 4.48
CA LYS A 66 5.17 -20.57 4.26
C LYS A 66 5.59 -19.81 2.99
N PRO A 67 5.25 -18.52 2.84
CA PRO A 67 5.50 -17.77 1.62
C PRO A 67 7.01 -17.62 1.36
N ALA A 68 7.39 -17.53 0.08
CA ALA A 68 8.76 -17.20 -0.32
C ALA A 68 9.13 -15.77 0.05
N LEU A 69 8.13 -14.86 0.01
CA LEU A 69 8.29 -13.45 0.32
C LEU A 69 6.93 -12.85 0.70
N CYS A 70 6.95 -11.93 1.65
CA CYS A 70 5.79 -11.13 2.05
C CYS A 70 5.96 -9.69 1.61
N VAL A 71 4.98 -9.16 0.87
CA VAL A 71 4.87 -7.74 0.55
C VAL A 71 3.89 -7.11 1.53
N ILE A 72 4.40 -6.22 2.38
CA ILE A 72 3.58 -5.37 3.24
C ILE A 72 3.12 -4.20 2.40
N ALA A 73 1.97 -4.36 1.75
CA ALA A 73 1.46 -3.35 0.83
C ALA A 73 0.95 -2.09 1.55
N CYS A 74 0.59 -2.19 2.83
CA CYS A 74 0.12 -1.06 3.64
C CYS A 74 1.27 -0.15 4.08
N ASN A 75 1.22 1.15 3.70
CA ASN A 75 2.20 2.15 4.15
C ASN A 75 2.21 2.30 5.67
N THR A 76 1.03 2.34 6.32
CA THR A 76 0.91 2.47 7.77
C THR A 76 1.63 1.35 8.50
N VAL A 77 1.46 0.10 8.07
CA VAL A 77 2.16 -1.05 8.67
C VAL A 77 3.65 -1.02 8.34
N SER A 78 4.01 -0.71 7.10
CA SER A 78 5.41 -0.68 6.69
C SER A 78 6.21 0.35 7.47
N THR A 79 5.71 1.58 7.60
CA THR A 79 6.41 2.63 8.37
C THR A 79 6.38 2.38 9.87
N LEU A 80 5.40 1.62 10.38
CA LEU A 80 5.28 1.30 11.80
C LEU A 80 6.25 0.19 12.22
N MET A 81 6.33 -0.91 11.46
CA MET A 81 6.88 -2.14 12.02
C MET A 81 7.58 -3.08 11.02
N ILE A 82 8.02 -2.59 9.87
CA ILE A 82 8.74 -3.45 8.92
C ILE A 82 10.03 -4.03 9.53
N THR A 83 10.70 -3.26 10.37
CA THR A 83 11.91 -3.69 11.09
C THR A 83 11.58 -4.76 12.11
N ASP A 84 10.51 -4.59 12.89
CA ASP A 84 10.05 -5.56 13.90
C ASP A 84 9.69 -6.90 13.23
N LEU A 85 8.98 -6.85 12.07
CA LEU A 85 8.65 -8.05 11.29
C LEU A 85 9.90 -8.80 10.81
N ARG A 86 10.88 -8.07 10.28
CA ARG A 86 12.15 -8.65 9.80
C ARG A 86 12.96 -9.27 10.93
N GLN A 87 12.98 -8.64 12.09
CA GLN A 87 13.68 -9.16 13.28
C GLN A 87 12.99 -10.41 13.84
N LYS A 88 11.65 -10.34 14.02
CA LYS A 88 10.90 -11.46 14.62
C LYS A 88 10.84 -12.68 13.68
N PHE A 89 10.73 -12.46 12.39
CA PHE A 89 10.59 -13.53 11.39
C PHE A 89 11.78 -13.55 10.41
N SER A 90 12.98 -13.66 10.96
CA SER A 90 14.27 -13.55 10.24
C SER A 90 14.44 -14.50 9.03
N ASN A 91 13.71 -15.62 9.01
CA ASN A 91 13.71 -16.60 7.91
C ASN A 91 12.74 -16.22 6.78
N THR A 92 12.04 -15.09 6.86
CA THR A 92 11.07 -14.64 5.86
C THR A 92 11.50 -13.32 5.26
N LEU A 93 11.47 -13.21 3.93
CA LEU A 93 11.74 -11.95 3.24
C LEU A 93 10.52 -11.04 3.32
N PHE A 94 10.73 -9.80 3.77
CA PHE A 94 9.69 -8.77 3.82
C PHE A 94 10.05 -7.56 2.95
N VAL A 95 9.15 -7.21 2.04
CA VAL A 95 9.18 -5.97 1.26
C VAL A 95 8.15 -5.03 1.85
N GLY A 96 8.57 -3.85 2.27
CA GLY A 96 7.67 -2.80 2.76
C GLY A 96 7.30 -1.82 1.67
N THR A 97 6.19 -1.14 1.88
CA THR A 97 5.75 -0.02 1.06
C THR A 97 5.98 1.28 1.82
N VAL A 98 6.85 2.12 1.29
CA VAL A 98 7.23 3.37 1.94
C VAL A 98 6.96 4.56 1.02
N PRO A 99 6.74 5.77 1.57
CA PRO A 99 6.57 6.97 0.76
C PRO A 99 7.73 7.16 -0.23
N ALA A 100 7.41 7.44 -1.49
CA ALA A 100 8.41 7.59 -2.57
C ALA A 100 9.09 8.98 -2.54
N ILE A 101 9.56 9.41 -1.36
CA ILE A 101 10.13 10.75 -1.10
C ILE A 101 11.38 10.98 -1.92
N LYS A 102 12.27 9.97 -2.03
CA LYS A 102 13.48 10.06 -2.87
C LYS A 102 13.12 10.37 -4.32
N THR A 103 12.20 9.63 -4.90
CA THR A 103 11.74 9.83 -6.28
C THR A 103 11.14 11.23 -6.46
N ALA A 104 10.36 11.70 -5.49
CA ALA A 104 9.79 13.04 -5.53
C ALA A 104 10.87 14.13 -5.50
N ALA A 105 11.88 13.98 -4.64
CA ALA A 105 13.00 14.92 -4.55
C ALA A 105 13.84 14.97 -5.82
N GLU A 106 13.99 13.84 -6.53
CA GLU A 106 14.69 13.76 -7.81
C GLU A 106 13.90 14.37 -8.97
N GLN A 107 12.56 14.38 -8.91
CA GLN A 107 11.68 14.81 -10.00
C GLN A 107 11.14 16.22 -9.88
N THR A 108 11.02 16.76 -8.65
CA THR A 108 10.51 18.12 -8.45
C THR A 108 11.37 19.16 -9.15
N LYS A 109 10.74 20.13 -9.78
CA LYS A 109 11.39 21.29 -10.40
C LYS A 109 11.32 22.54 -9.53
N SER A 110 10.25 22.66 -8.75
CA SER A 110 10.01 23.79 -7.86
C SER A 110 10.76 23.66 -6.53
N GLY A 111 11.07 22.40 -6.12
CA GLY A 111 11.54 22.07 -4.79
C GLY A 111 10.42 21.98 -3.74
N PHE A 112 9.13 22.06 -4.16
CA PHE A 112 7.98 21.95 -3.28
C PHE A 112 7.29 20.60 -3.51
N ILE A 113 7.34 19.75 -2.49
CA ILE A 113 6.79 18.39 -2.48
C ILE A 113 5.70 18.28 -1.42
N SER A 114 4.58 17.66 -1.73
CA SER A 114 3.61 17.23 -0.72
C SER A 114 3.57 15.72 -0.60
N VAL A 115 3.44 15.23 0.63
CA VAL A 115 3.27 13.79 0.93
C VAL A 115 1.88 13.60 1.50
N LEU A 116 0.99 13.04 0.69
CA LEU A 116 -0.39 12.73 1.07
C LEU A 116 -0.44 11.30 1.62
N ALA A 117 -0.79 11.17 2.91
CA ALA A 117 -0.73 9.92 3.64
C ALA A 117 -1.86 9.78 4.67
N THR A 118 -1.89 8.67 5.40
CA THR A 118 -2.72 8.56 6.61
C THR A 118 -2.09 9.32 7.78
N PRO A 119 -2.86 9.73 8.81
CA PRO A 119 -2.32 10.43 9.97
C PRO A 119 -1.20 9.65 10.67
N GLY A 120 -1.33 8.32 10.76
CA GLY A 120 -0.29 7.47 11.31
C GLY A 120 1.02 7.55 10.52
N THR A 121 0.97 7.53 9.19
CA THR A 121 2.16 7.58 8.33
C THR A 121 2.89 8.93 8.43
N VAL A 122 2.16 10.07 8.46
CA VAL A 122 2.79 11.39 8.54
C VAL A 122 3.48 11.64 9.88
N LYS A 123 3.00 11.04 10.98
CA LYS A 123 3.57 11.21 12.32
C LYS A 123 4.79 10.33 12.59
N ARG A 124 5.10 9.33 11.73
CA ARG A 124 6.18 8.36 11.98
C ARG A 124 7.57 9.00 11.85
N ALA A 125 8.45 8.68 12.79
CA ALA A 125 9.87 9.02 12.71
C ALA A 125 10.49 8.55 11.38
N TYR A 126 10.15 7.34 10.94
CA TYR A 126 10.59 6.79 9.66
C TYR A 126 10.25 7.69 8.45
N THR A 127 9.10 8.34 8.45
CA THR A 127 8.73 9.28 7.36
C THR A 127 9.61 10.54 7.40
N HIS A 128 9.90 11.05 8.59
CA HIS A 128 10.81 12.20 8.77
C HIS A 128 12.24 11.84 8.39
N GLU A 129 12.74 10.66 8.78
CA GLU A 129 14.05 10.15 8.37
C GLU A 129 14.21 10.05 6.84
N LEU A 130 13.16 9.65 6.12
CA LEU A 130 13.17 9.65 4.66
C LEU A 130 13.26 11.07 4.09
N ILE A 131 12.56 12.03 4.68
CA ILE A 131 12.62 13.44 4.26
C ILE A 131 14.03 13.98 4.49
N ASP A 132 14.58 13.81 5.68
CA ASP A 132 15.91 14.29 6.04
C ASP A 132 17.00 13.67 5.14
N SER A 133 16.86 12.37 4.83
CA SER A 133 17.83 11.65 4.01
C SER A 133 17.80 12.00 2.52
N PHE A 134 16.60 12.29 1.98
CA PHE A 134 16.44 12.38 0.52
C PHE A 134 15.86 13.70 0.01
N ALA A 135 15.20 14.48 0.86
CA ALA A 135 14.51 15.71 0.47
C ALA A 135 14.94 16.94 1.29
N GLY A 136 16.13 16.90 1.92
CA GLY A 136 16.63 18.00 2.75
C GLY A 136 16.80 19.35 2.01
N GLN A 137 16.86 19.34 0.67
CA GLN A 137 16.89 20.54 -0.17
C GLN A 137 15.48 20.99 -0.62
N CYS A 138 14.44 20.23 -0.30
CA CYS A 138 13.06 20.48 -0.69
C CYS A 138 12.24 21.05 0.48
N GLN A 139 11.20 21.79 0.15
CA GLN A 139 10.13 22.08 1.11
C GLN A 139 9.10 20.97 1.02
N VAL A 140 8.97 20.18 2.11
CA VAL A 140 8.07 19.03 2.15
C VAL A 140 6.87 19.33 3.04
N GLN A 141 5.67 19.31 2.45
CA GLN A 141 4.40 19.41 3.16
C GLN A 141 3.85 18.02 3.45
N LEU A 142 3.69 17.69 4.73
CA LEU A 142 3.03 16.44 5.15
C LEU A 142 1.53 16.68 5.33
N VAL A 143 0.72 15.89 4.63
CA VAL A 143 -0.75 15.97 4.66
C VAL A 143 -1.34 14.63 5.06
N GLY A 144 -1.95 14.59 6.24
CA GLY A 144 -2.61 13.39 6.78
C GLY A 144 -4.12 13.44 6.54
N SER A 145 -4.68 12.43 5.86
CA SER A 145 -6.11 12.29 5.68
C SER A 145 -6.65 11.03 6.36
N GLU A 146 -7.67 11.20 7.19
CA GLU A 146 -8.39 10.10 7.82
C GLU A 146 -9.45 9.49 6.88
N LYS A 147 -9.91 10.25 5.87
CA LYS A 147 -11.10 9.91 5.07
C LYS A 147 -10.76 9.31 3.71
N LEU A 148 -9.63 9.68 3.09
CA LEU A 148 -9.34 9.30 1.71
C LEU A 148 -9.22 7.79 1.50
N ALA A 149 -8.73 7.03 2.48
CA ALA A 149 -8.70 5.57 2.38
C ALA A 149 -10.14 4.99 2.32
N GLY A 150 -11.05 5.49 3.16
CA GLY A 150 -12.46 5.14 3.12
C GLY A 150 -13.13 5.53 1.80
N PHE A 151 -12.84 6.73 1.27
CA PHE A 151 -13.35 7.12 -0.06
C PHE A 151 -12.89 6.19 -1.18
N ALA A 152 -11.65 5.69 -1.11
CA ALA A 152 -11.18 4.72 -2.10
C ALA A 152 -11.92 3.37 -2.00
N GLU A 153 -12.17 2.89 -0.79
CA GLU A 153 -12.98 1.68 -0.55
C GLU A 153 -14.40 1.85 -1.11
N ASP A 154 -15.05 2.98 -0.80
CA ASP A 154 -16.40 3.29 -1.29
C ASP A 154 -16.44 3.43 -2.81
N TYR A 155 -15.49 4.17 -3.39
CA TYR A 155 -15.36 4.36 -4.83
C TYR A 155 -15.26 3.04 -5.60
N LEU A 156 -14.44 2.13 -5.09
CA LEU A 156 -14.23 0.82 -5.72
C LEU A 156 -15.41 -0.14 -5.53
N ARG A 157 -16.24 0.09 -4.52
CA ARG A 157 -17.53 -0.62 -4.34
C ARG A 157 -18.64 -0.03 -5.18
N GLY A 158 -18.41 1.08 -5.89
CA GLY A 158 -19.39 1.78 -6.72
C GLY A 158 -20.26 2.76 -5.95
N CYS A 159 -19.88 3.14 -4.73
CA CYS A 159 -20.58 4.17 -3.97
C CYS A 159 -20.24 5.56 -4.54
N PRO A 160 -21.19 6.52 -4.53
CA PRO A 160 -20.94 7.87 -4.98
C PRO A 160 -19.97 8.58 -4.03
N ILE A 161 -19.02 9.34 -4.60
CA ILE A 161 -18.05 10.13 -3.84
C ILE A 161 -18.49 11.58 -3.78
N ASN A 162 -18.43 12.16 -2.58
CA ASN A 162 -18.61 13.60 -2.41
C ASN A 162 -17.33 14.32 -2.84
N HIS A 163 -17.36 14.94 -4.01
CA HIS A 163 -16.22 15.62 -4.63
C HIS A 163 -15.71 16.79 -3.80
N GLU A 164 -16.59 17.54 -3.12
CA GLU A 164 -16.18 18.65 -2.26
C GLU A 164 -15.41 18.17 -1.02
N LYS A 165 -15.90 17.12 -0.37
CA LYS A 165 -15.17 16.50 0.75
C LYS A 165 -13.83 15.93 0.30
N LEU A 166 -13.77 15.30 -0.87
CA LEU A 166 -12.52 14.78 -1.43
C LEU A 166 -11.53 15.92 -1.72
N ARG A 167 -12.01 17.03 -2.31
CA ARG A 167 -11.22 18.22 -2.58
C ARG A 167 -10.62 18.80 -1.29
N GLN A 168 -11.42 18.93 -0.22
CA GLN A 168 -10.96 19.43 1.08
C GLN A 168 -9.81 18.61 1.66
N GLU A 169 -9.80 17.29 1.46
CA GLU A 169 -8.73 16.39 1.94
C GLU A 169 -7.41 16.57 1.16
N ILE A 170 -7.44 16.93 -0.12
CA ILE A 170 -6.23 17.10 -0.92
C ILE A 170 -5.75 18.56 -0.99
N LEU A 171 -6.64 19.52 -0.70
CA LEU A 171 -6.33 20.95 -0.80
C LEU A 171 -5.07 21.37 -0.04
N PRO A 172 -4.78 20.85 1.18
CA PRO A 172 -3.56 21.20 1.90
C PRO A 172 -2.25 20.75 1.21
N CYS A 173 -2.33 19.89 0.17
CA CYS A 173 -1.17 19.52 -0.64
C CYS A 173 -0.72 20.64 -1.58
N PHE A 174 -1.57 21.61 -1.87
CA PHE A 174 -1.32 22.67 -2.82
C PHE A 174 -0.81 23.92 -2.09
N VAL A 175 0.52 23.98 -1.94
CA VAL A 175 1.22 25.07 -1.25
C VAL A 175 1.88 25.99 -2.26
N GLU A 176 1.68 27.28 -2.11
CA GLU A 176 2.37 28.32 -2.87
C GLU A 176 3.12 29.26 -1.92
N LYS A 177 4.40 29.53 -2.18
CA LYS A 177 5.22 30.44 -1.39
C LYS A 177 6.35 31.00 -2.25
N ASN A 178 6.55 32.32 -2.19
CA ASN A 178 7.61 33.04 -2.90
C ASN A 178 7.63 32.78 -4.42
N GLY A 179 6.46 32.71 -5.05
CA GLY A 179 6.33 32.45 -6.49
C GLY A 179 6.65 31.02 -6.93
N LYS A 180 6.82 30.10 -5.98
CA LYS A 180 6.96 28.65 -6.22
C LYS A 180 5.77 27.92 -5.63
N CYS A 181 5.34 26.85 -6.29
CA CYS A 181 4.21 26.06 -5.84
C CYS A 181 4.56 24.55 -5.84
N THR A 182 3.79 23.78 -5.08
CA THR A 182 3.86 22.32 -5.10
C THR A 182 3.71 21.84 -6.54
N ASP A 183 4.69 21.11 -7.05
CA ASP A 183 4.65 20.49 -8.38
C ASP A 183 4.62 18.96 -8.33
N THR A 184 4.84 18.39 -7.15
CA THR A 184 4.95 16.95 -6.95
C THR A 184 4.22 16.52 -5.68
N ILE A 185 3.33 15.53 -5.80
CA ILE A 185 2.59 14.96 -4.67
C ILE A 185 2.82 13.44 -4.61
N VAL A 186 3.36 12.98 -3.47
CA VAL A 186 3.60 11.55 -3.21
C VAL A 186 2.33 10.93 -2.63
N LEU A 187 1.83 9.87 -3.27
CA LEU A 187 0.72 9.05 -2.79
C LEU A 187 1.24 8.01 -1.79
N ALA A 188 1.30 8.38 -0.51
CA ALA A 188 1.85 7.56 0.56
C ALA A 188 0.78 6.73 1.30
N CYS A 189 -0.22 6.27 0.58
CA CYS A 189 -1.22 5.30 0.99
C CYS A 189 -1.63 4.48 -0.24
N THR A 190 -1.68 3.16 -0.09
CA THR A 190 -2.01 2.22 -1.18
C THR A 190 -3.41 2.40 -1.77
N HIS A 191 -4.31 3.02 -1.04
CA HIS A 191 -5.66 3.33 -1.51
C HIS A 191 -5.72 4.51 -2.47
N TYR A 192 -4.82 5.48 -2.33
CA TYR A 192 -4.91 6.76 -3.04
C TYR A 192 -4.74 6.68 -4.56
N PRO A 193 -3.92 5.78 -5.12
CA PRO A 193 -3.83 5.63 -6.58
C PRO A 193 -5.16 5.28 -7.26
N PHE A 194 -6.12 4.67 -6.54
CA PHE A 194 -7.46 4.43 -7.06
C PHE A 194 -8.28 5.71 -7.26
N LEU A 195 -7.96 6.77 -6.53
CA LEU A 195 -8.64 8.06 -6.60
C LEU A 195 -7.92 9.07 -7.52
N ILE A 196 -6.83 8.68 -8.19
CA ILE A 196 -5.95 9.61 -8.92
C ILE A 196 -6.69 10.46 -9.96
N ASN A 197 -7.67 9.89 -10.66
CA ASN A 197 -8.46 10.62 -11.64
C ASN A 197 -9.35 11.69 -10.98
N LEU A 198 -9.90 11.37 -9.80
CA LEU A 198 -10.67 12.34 -9.00
C LEU A 198 -9.76 13.42 -8.44
N PHE A 199 -8.56 13.07 -7.97
CA PHE A 199 -7.57 14.04 -7.51
C PHE A 199 -7.19 15.02 -8.61
N ARG A 200 -6.92 14.54 -9.83
CA ARG A 200 -6.59 15.39 -10.99
C ARG A 200 -7.72 16.37 -11.34
N GLN A 201 -8.97 15.94 -11.21
CA GLN A 201 -10.14 16.79 -11.45
C GLN A 201 -10.31 17.88 -10.39
N GLN A 202 -9.85 17.64 -9.17
CA GLN A 202 -10.00 18.55 -8.02
C GLN A 202 -8.72 19.34 -7.69
N ALA A 203 -7.63 19.10 -8.41
CA ALA A 203 -6.36 19.79 -8.25
C ALA A 203 -6.49 21.28 -8.57
N LEU A 204 -5.82 22.15 -7.78
CA LEU A 204 -5.82 23.60 -8.02
C LEU A 204 -4.97 23.99 -9.24
N TRP A 205 -3.91 23.20 -9.51
CA TRP A 205 -3.03 23.32 -10.67
C TRP A 205 -2.44 21.94 -11.00
N PRO A 206 -1.88 21.75 -12.19
CA PRO A 206 -1.23 20.50 -12.57
C PRO A 206 -0.05 20.17 -11.65
N VAL A 207 0.00 18.93 -11.17
CA VAL A 207 1.10 18.37 -10.37
C VAL A 207 1.43 16.96 -10.85
N GLU A 208 2.67 16.52 -10.60
CA GLU A 208 3.03 15.11 -10.75
C GLU A 208 2.57 14.31 -9.53
N TRP A 209 1.85 13.21 -9.79
CA TRP A 209 1.37 12.30 -8.74
C TRP A 209 2.25 11.05 -8.74
N ILE A 210 3.00 10.84 -7.66
CA ILE A 210 3.95 9.73 -7.54
C ILE A 210 3.32 8.56 -6.80
N ASP A 211 3.14 7.44 -7.52
CA ASP A 211 2.72 6.14 -6.99
C ASP A 211 3.94 5.21 -6.88
N PRO A 212 4.28 4.69 -5.69
CA PRO A 212 5.44 3.82 -5.50
C PRO A 212 5.28 2.38 -6.03
N ALA A 213 4.08 1.99 -6.50
CA ALA A 213 3.76 0.59 -6.80
C ALA A 213 4.73 -0.08 -7.78
N LYS A 214 5.15 0.62 -8.85
CA LYS A 214 6.11 0.09 -9.83
C LYS A 214 7.50 -0.16 -9.21
N ALA A 215 7.99 0.78 -8.41
CA ALA A 215 9.29 0.64 -7.74
C ALA A 215 9.29 -0.53 -6.75
N ILE A 216 8.20 -0.68 -5.99
CA ILE A 216 8.02 -1.81 -5.06
C ILE A 216 7.96 -3.12 -5.82
N ALA A 217 7.29 -3.17 -6.96
CA ALA A 217 7.21 -4.36 -7.80
C ALA A 217 8.59 -4.77 -8.36
N GLN A 218 9.36 -3.80 -8.84
CA GLN A 218 10.74 -4.03 -9.31
C GLN A 218 11.65 -4.55 -8.19
N TYR A 219 11.58 -3.94 -7.01
CA TYR A 219 12.32 -4.40 -5.84
C TYR A 219 11.88 -5.80 -5.39
N THR A 220 10.58 -6.08 -5.36
CA THR A 220 10.06 -7.44 -5.07
C THR A 220 10.64 -8.45 -6.05
N ARG A 221 10.67 -8.12 -7.35
CA ARG A 221 11.23 -9.00 -8.39
C ARG A 221 12.73 -9.25 -8.19
N SER A 222 13.50 -8.23 -7.80
CA SER A 222 14.96 -8.34 -7.62
C SER A 222 15.36 -9.27 -6.47
N LEU A 223 14.51 -9.44 -5.46
CA LEU A 223 14.75 -10.33 -4.32
C LEU A 223 14.47 -11.82 -4.62
N LEU A 224 13.80 -12.10 -5.73
CA LEU A 224 13.45 -13.47 -6.10
C LEU A 224 14.54 -14.06 -7.03
N PRO A 225 14.91 -15.34 -6.83
CA PRO A 225 15.92 -15.99 -7.66
C PRO A 225 15.60 -15.93 -9.16
N ASN A 226 16.61 -15.68 -9.98
CA ASN A 226 16.49 -15.82 -11.43
C ASN A 226 16.29 -17.30 -11.77
N GLY A 227 15.16 -17.66 -12.41
CA GLY A 227 14.92 -19.04 -12.81
C GLY A 227 13.61 -19.65 -12.31
N ILE A 228 12.73 -18.89 -11.68
CA ILE A 228 11.36 -19.36 -11.32
C ILE A 228 10.50 -19.66 -12.58
N GLN A 229 11.04 -19.42 -13.78
CA GLN A 229 10.38 -19.70 -15.07
C GLN A 229 10.33 -21.21 -15.39
N ASN A 230 9.75 -22.02 -14.51
CA ASN A 230 9.42 -23.39 -14.89
C ASN A 230 8.07 -23.39 -15.61
N LYS A 231 8.10 -23.13 -16.92
CA LYS A 231 6.91 -23.01 -17.81
C LYS A 231 5.98 -24.24 -17.80
N LYS A 232 6.42 -25.37 -17.19
CA LYS A 232 5.67 -26.64 -17.18
C LYS A 232 4.94 -26.94 -15.86
N ALA A 233 5.18 -26.20 -14.77
CA ALA A 233 4.46 -26.44 -13.52
C ALA A 233 3.08 -25.80 -13.57
N LYS A 234 2.03 -26.57 -13.26
CA LYS A 234 0.65 -26.07 -13.14
C LYS A 234 0.64 -24.95 -12.10
N LYS A 235 0.26 -23.73 -12.51
CA LYS A 235 0.13 -22.60 -11.60
C LYS A 235 -0.96 -22.92 -10.57
N LEU A 236 -0.61 -22.77 -9.28
CA LEU A 236 -1.58 -22.86 -8.20
C LEU A 236 -2.53 -21.65 -8.29
N LYS A 237 -3.78 -21.84 -7.86
CA LYS A 237 -4.79 -20.77 -7.91
C LYS A 237 -4.44 -19.65 -6.93
N ASP A 238 -4.54 -18.43 -7.41
CA ASP A 238 -4.44 -17.24 -6.58
C ASP A 238 -5.71 -17.08 -5.75
N PHE A 239 -5.57 -16.58 -4.51
CA PHE A 239 -6.72 -16.38 -3.64
C PHE A 239 -6.53 -15.19 -2.69
N ALA A 240 -7.65 -14.72 -2.14
CA ALA A 240 -7.67 -13.67 -1.13
C ALA A 240 -8.30 -14.16 0.18
N LEU A 241 -7.77 -13.64 1.27
CA LEU A 241 -8.23 -13.86 2.64
C LEU A 241 -8.65 -12.52 3.24
N PHE A 242 -9.77 -12.51 3.94
CA PHE A 242 -10.31 -11.35 4.63
C PHE A 242 -10.50 -11.68 6.10
N THR A 243 -10.10 -10.78 6.99
CA THR A 243 -10.29 -10.98 8.43
C THR A 243 -11.71 -10.70 8.88
N SER A 244 -12.47 -9.87 8.14
CA SER A 244 -13.93 -9.86 8.26
C SER A 244 -14.50 -11.11 7.61
N GLN A 245 -15.53 -11.68 8.20
CA GLN A 245 -16.17 -12.87 7.64
C GLN A 245 -17.25 -12.52 6.61
N ASP A 246 -17.71 -11.27 6.62
CA ASP A 246 -18.76 -10.76 5.73
C ASP A 246 -18.15 -9.95 4.57
N ILE A 247 -17.87 -10.64 3.47
CA ILE A 247 -17.27 -10.04 2.29
C ILE A 247 -18.36 -9.67 1.27
N SER A 248 -18.55 -8.38 1.04
CA SER A 248 -19.60 -7.87 0.15
C SER A 248 -19.43 -8.34 -1.30
N PHE A 249 -20.52 -8.42 -2.04
CA PHE A 249 -20.48 -8.81 -3.45
C PHE A 249 -19.63 -7.86 -4.32
N PRO A 250 -19.71 -6.51 -4.19
CA PRO A 250 -18.81 -5.60 -4.91
C PRO A 250 -17.33 -5.88 -4.63
N THR A 251 -16.95 -6.14 -3.38
CA THR A 251 -15.58 -6.50 -3.00
C THR A 251 -15.15 -7.81 -3.68
N LYS A 252 -15.97 -8.85 -3.67
CA LYS A 252 -15.69 -10.11 -4.37
C LYS A 252 -15.46 -9.88 -5.87
N ARG A 253 -16.33 -9.09 -6.51
CA ARG A 253 -16.20 -8.74 -7.93
C ARG A 253 -14.92 -7.96 -8.23
N LEU A 254 -14.54 -7.03 -7.35
CA LEU A 254 -13.28 -6.29 -7.47
C LEU A 254 -12.09 -7.25 -7.47
N PHE A 255 -11.98 -8.12 -6.47
CA PHE A 255 -10.86 -9.06 -6.33
C PHE A 255 -10.76 -10.03 -7.53
N GLN A 256 -11.90 -10.48 -8.05
CA GLN A 256 -11.94 -11.30 -9.27
C GLN A 256 -11.35 -10.59 -10.49
N LYS A 257 -11.59 -9.27 -10.64
CA LYS A 257 -10.97 -8.47 -11.71
C LYS A 257 -9.45 -8.41 -11.60
N PHE A 258 -8.92 -8.54 -10.38
CA PHE A 258 -7.49 -8.66 -10.12
C PHE A 258 -6.99 -10.13 -10.16
N GLY A 259 -7.79 -11.08 -10.65
CA GLY A 259 -7.40 -12.49 -10.81
C GLY A 259 -7.41 -13.31 -9.52
N LEU A 260 -7.97 -12.78 -8.44
CA LEU A 260 -8.13 -13.47 -7.15
C LEU A 260 -9.52 -14.10 -7.08
N ASN A 261 -9.68 -15.26 -7.72
CA ASN A 261 -11.01 -15.87 -7.93
C ASN A 261 -11.56 -16.61 -6.71
N THR A 262 -10.68 -17.06 -5.81
CA THR A 262 -11.07 -17.70 -4.55
C THR A 262 -10.93 -16.66 -3.43
N ILE A 263 -12.03 -16.37 -2.75
CA ILE A 263 -12.10 -15.36 -1.69
C ILE A 263 -12.73 -16.01 -0.46
N LYS A 264 -12.05 -15.90 0.69
CA LYS A 264 -12.44 -16.56 1.94
C LYS A 264 -12.29 -15.62 3.12
N GLY A 265 -13.20 -15.72 4.07
CA GLY A 265 -12.98 -15.20 5.42
C GLY A 265 -11.98 -16.07 6.18
N ILE A 266 -11.20 -15.46 7.06
CA ILE A 266 -10.27 -16.14 7.95
C ILE A 266 -10.29 -15.48 9.32
N ASP A 267 -10.35 -16.29 10.37
CA ASP A 267 -10.24 -15.82 11.72
C ASP A 267 -8.84 -16.14 12.27
N PHE A 268 -8.11 -15.10 12.67
CA PHE A 268 -6.80 -15.24 13.32
C PHE A 268 -6.90 -15.11 14.85
N GLY A 269 -8.10 -14.93 15.40
CA GLY A 269 -8.35 -14.70 16.82
C GLY A 269 -7.77 -13.38 17.32
N VAL A 270 -7.88 -12.31 16.54
CA VAL A 270 -7.27 -10.97 16.79
C VAL A 270 -8.33 -9.89 16.92
#